data_1f404f8516c3e65acb074ecec5b0f8d2
#
_entry.id   1f404f8516c3e65acb074ecec5b0f8d2
#
_cell.length_a   1.000
_cell.length_b   1.000
_cell.length_c   1.000
_cell.angle_alpha   90.00
_cell.angle_beta   90.00
_cell.angle_gamma   90.00
#
_symmetry.space_group_name_H-M   'P 1'
#
loop_
_entity.id
_entity.type
_entity.pdbx_description
1 polymer ?
#
loop_
_entity_poly.entity_id
_entity_poly.type
_entity_poly.pdbx_seq_one_letter_code
_entity_poly.pdbx_strand_id
1 'polypeptide(L)'
;MNKESDGGEAMGNLFFTSDQHFGHARIIEHVKRPFKDVYEQTERLIENFNSKVKPGDHTWHLGDFLWQSLTLKEALDIAYRLNGTHSLVLGNHDKLVQVNPVVFGKYFKEICDLKVLDVGVSAKKEKKLILCHYGMRVWPHSQRGSWHLYGHSHGELPPAGFSFDVGVDSPETKFFPLELEEVRENMSRRTCNHILGKIWPNKEKTPDIYEKFSDRVG
;
A
#
# COMPACT_ATOMS: atom_id res chain seq x y z
N MET A 1 20.84 -45.22 3.89
CA MET A 1 21.13 -43.84 3.61
C MET A 1 19.80 -43.11 3.45
N ASN A 2 19.26 -42.57 4.54
CA ASN A 2 18.01 -41.83 4.53
C ASN A 2 18.30 -40.45 4.00
N LYS A 3 17.66 -40.04 2.91
CA LYS A 3 17.57 -38.65 2.50
C LYS A 3 16.57 -37.97 3.46
N GLU A 4 17.09 -37.15 4.38
CA GLU A 4 16.29 -36.17 5.07
C GLU A 4 15.72 -35.20 4.01
N SER A 5 14.42 -35.15 3.90
CA SER A 5 13.71 -34.16 3.13
C SER A 5 13.88 -32.83 3.86
N ASP A 6 14.66 -31.93 3.28
CA ASP A 6 14.79 -30.55 3.68
C ASP A 6 13.37 -29.91 3.58
N GLY A 7 12.74 -29.78 4.72
CA GLY A 7 11.43 -29.15 4.87
C GLY A 7 11.59 -27.63 4.79
N GLY A 8 11.85 -27.11 3.59
CA GLY A 8 11.74 -25.69 3.34
C GLY A 8 10.32 -25.23 3.66
N GLU A 9 10.15 -24.48 4.75
CA GLU A 9 8.90 -23.80 5.04
C GLU A 9 8.52 -22.99 3.79
N ALA A 10 7.39 -23.33 3.19
CA ALA A 10 6.86 -22.56 2.07
C ALA A 10 6.68 -21.13 2.54
N MET A 11 7.44 -20.19 1.97
CA MET A 11 7.27 -18.77 2.28
C MET A 11 5.82 -18.40 1.97
N GLY A 12 5.11 -17.84 2.96
CA GLY A 12 3.73 -17.40 2.79
C GLY A 12 3.62 -16.33 1.71
N ASN A 13 2.42 -16.15 1.20
CA ASN A 13 2.11 -15.16 0.17
C ASN A 13 2.26 -13.74 0.72
N LEU A 14 2.51 -12.79 -0.16
CA LEU A 14 2.65 -11.37 0.16
C LEU A 14 1.41 -10.61 -0.32
N PHE A 15 0.79 -9.87 0.59
CA PHE A 15 -0.42 -9.10 0.34
C PHE A 15 -0.22 -7.60 0.57
N PHE A 16 -1.08 -6.79 -0.07
CA PHE A 16 -1.10 -5.33 0.03
C PHE A 16 -2.53 -4.83 0.21
N THR A 17 -2.72 -3.83 1.06
CA THR A 17 -3.99 -3.16 1.30
C THR A 17 -3.74 -1.79 1.93
N SER A 18 -4.73 -0.90 1.93
CA SER A 18 -4.67 0.43 2.54
C SER A 18 -6.05 0.92 2.93
N ASP A 19 -6.11 1.98 3.72
CA ASP A 19 -7.31 2.79 3.98
C ASP A 19 -8.47 2.00 4.60
N GLN A 20 -8.17 1.02 5.46
CA GLN A 20 -9.22 0.28 6.17
C GLN A 20 -10.05 1.21 7.03
N HIS A 21 -9.42 2.20 7.68
CA HIS A 21 -10.08 3.15 8.55
C HIS A 21 -10.95 2.48 9.62
N PHE A 22 -10.44 1.42 10.25
CA PHE A 22 -11.16 0.75 11.32
C PHE A 22 -11.57 1.74 12.42
N GLY A 23 -12.83 1.73 12.79
CA GLY A 23 -13.38 2.66 13.78
C GLY A 23 -13.79 4.03 13.25
N HIS A 24 -13.68 4.31 11.95
CA HIS A 24 -14.04 5.60 11.34
C HIS A 24 -15.46 5.58 10.75
N ALA A 25 -16.46 5.96 11.54
CA ALA A 25 -17.85 5.92 11.08
C ALA A 25 -18.13 6.86 9.89
N ARG A 26 -17.52 8.06 9.89
CA ARG A 26 -17.79 9.07 8.83
C ARG A 26 -17.21 8.68 7.45
N ILE A 27 -16.24 7.77 7.37
CA ILE A 27 -15.67 7.36 6.10
C ILE A 27 -16.73 6.67 5.22
N ILE A 28 -17.70 6.00 5.84
CA ILE A 28 -18.78 5.30 5.16
C ILE A 28 -19.58 6.25 4.26
N GLU A 29 -19.94 7.41 4.81
CA GLU A 29 -20.67 8.45 4.06
C GLU A 29 -19.74 9.18 3.09
N HIS A 30 -18.52 9.49 3.52
CA HIS A 30 -17.57 10.29 2.76
C HIS A 30 -17.20 9.64 1.42
N VAL A 31 -16.89 8.34 1.44
CA VAL A 31 -16.52 7.59 0.21
C VAL A 31 -17.62 6.62 -0.24
N LYS A 32 -18.82 6.74 0.35
CA LYS A 32 -20.02 5.96 -0.02
C LYS A 32 -19.80 4.44 0.07
N ARG A 33 -19.17 3.98 1.16
CA ARG A 33 -18.99 2.54 1.42
C ARG A 33 -20.36 1.84 1.57
N PRO A 34 -20.54 0.60 1.09
CA PRO A 34 -21.80 -0.12 1.14
C PRO A 34 -22.04 -0.80 2.52
N PHE A 35 -21.75 -0.08 3.60
CA PHE A 35 -21.95 -0.57 4.98
C PHE A 35 -22.93 0.34 5.72
N LYS A 36 -23.78 -0.26 6.56
CA LYS A 36 -24.78 0.48 7.32
C LYS A 36 -24.20 1.28 8.48
N ASP A 37 -23.11 0.77 9.05
CA ASP A 37 -22.42 1.37 10.20
C ASP A 37 -20.96 0.89 10.32
N VAL A 38 -20.21 1.49 11.24
CA VAL A 38 -18.79 1.20 11.47
C VAL A 38 -18.55 -0.22 11.99
N TYR A 39 -19.53 -0.81 12.66
CA TYR A 39 -19.44 -2.18 13.14
C TYR A 39 -19.48 -3.15 11.95
N GLU A 40 -20.48 -3.03 11.09
CA GLU A 40 -20.57 -3.84 9.87
C GLU A 40 -19.34 -3.66 8.98
N GLN A 41 -18.86 -2.41 8.80
CA GLN A 41 -17.63 -2.14 8.08
C GLN A 41 -16.46 -2.96 8.65
N THR A 42 -16.26 -2.90 9.97
CA THR A 42 -15.18 -3.59 10.65
C THR A 42 -15.26 -5.11 10.43
N GLU A 43 -16.43 -5.69 10.66
CA GLU A 43 -16.65 -7.14 10.49
C GLU A 43 -16.41 -7.59 9.05
N ARG A 44 -16.97 -6.86 8.08
CA ARG A 44 -16.83 -7.21 6.66
C ARG A 44 -15.40 -7.06 6.16
N LEU A 45 -14.67 -6.02 6.58
CA LEU A 45 -13.28 -5.87 6.20
C LEU A 45 -12.39 -6.98 6.80
N ILE A 46 -12.63 -7.41 8.04
CA ILE A 46 -11.92 -8.53 8.67
C ILE A 46 -12.27 -9.85 7.94
N GLU A 47 -13.54 -10.09 7.67
CA GLU A 47 -14.00 -11.27 6.92
C GLU A 47 -13.33 -11.37 5.54
N ASN A 48 -13.39 -10.28 4.76
CA ASN A 48 -12.80 -10.21 3.44
C ASN A 48 -11.29 -10.43 3.49
N PHE A 49 -10.61 -9.79 4.44
CA PHE A 49 -9.17 -9.95 4.66
C PHE A 49 -8.81 -11.42 4.95
N ASN A 50 -9.45 -12.02 5.94
CA ASN A 50 -9.17 -13.38 6.39
C ASN A 50 -9.60 -14.46 5.39
N SER A 51 -10.50 -14.14 4.46
CA SER A 51 -10.86 -15.05 3.37
C SER A 51 -9.68 -15.31 2.43
N LYS A 52 -8.83 -14.30 2.22
CA LYS A 52 -7.65 -14.37 1.33
C LYS A 52 -6.35 -14.66 2.11
N VAL A 53 -6.08 -13.91 3.16
CA VAL A 53 -4.83 -14.00 3.94
C VAL A 53 -4.89 -15.17 4.92
N LYS A 54 -3.85 -15.99 4.95
CA LYS A 54 -3.72 -17.16 5.83
C LYS A 54 -2.66 -16.89 6.91
N PRO A 55 -2.60 -17.70 8.00
CA PRO A 55 -1.66 -17.46 9.12
C PRO A 55 -0.18 -17.37 8.74
N GLY A 56 0.25 -18.04 7.67
CA GLY A 56 1.64 -18.00 7.18
C GLY A 56 1.97 -16.83 6.27
N ASP A 57 0.98 -16.05 5.84
CA ASP A 57 1.14 -14.96 4.90
C ASP A 57 1.65 -13.67 5.56
N HIS A 58 2.09 -12.73 4.73
CA HIS A 58 2.51 -11.40 5.17
C HIS A 58 1.75 -10.30 4.43
N THR A 59 1.27 -9.28 5.17
CA THR A 59 0.55 -8.14 4.59
C THR A 59 1.24 -6.82 4.89
N TRP A 60 1.44 -6.02 3.85
CA TRP A 60 1.76 -4.60 3.95
C TRP A 60 0.48 -3.78 3.93
N HIS A 61 0.21 -3.07 5.02
CA HIS A 61 -0.80 -2.01 5.09
C HIS A 61 -0.15 -0.70 4.67
N LEU A 62 -0.74 0.00 3.72
CA LEU A 62 -0.17 1.24 3.17
C LEU A 62 -0.81 2.48 3.78
N GLY A 63 -1.12 2.42 5.07
CA GLY A 63 -1.58 3.54 5.87
C GLY A 63 -3.09 3.62 6.06
N ASP A 64 -3.46 4.53 6.96
CA ASP A 64 -4.83 4.77 7.40
C ASP A 64 -5.55 3.48 7.86
N PHE A 65 -4.80 2.71 8.67
CA PHE A 65 -5.22 1.42 9.18
C PHE A 65 -6.32 1.58 10.25
N LEU A 66 -6.04 2.41 11.30
CA LEU A 66 -6.91 2.61 12.45
C LEU A 66 -7.31 4.08 12.60
N TRP A 67 -8.55 4.31 13.00
CA TRP A 67 -9.00 5.66 13.31
C TRP A 67 -8.65 6.06 14.74
N GLN A 68 -8.26 7.30 14.92
CA GLN A 68 -7.76 7.84 16.20
C GLN A 68 -8.77 7.87 17.36
N SER A 69 -10.07 7.68 17.11
CA SER A 69 -11.09 7.65 18.18
C SER A 69 -11.19 6.28 18.88
N LEU A 70 -10.57 5.25 18.33
CA LEU A 70 -10.49 3.95 19.00
C LEU A 70 -9.65 4.06 20.26
N THR A 71 -10.06 3.37 21.31
CA THR A 71 -9.19 3.07 22.44
C THR A 71 -8.09 2.10 21.98
N LEU A 72 -6.96 2.11 22.70
CA LEU A 72 -5.87 1.19 22.38
C LEU A 72 -6.32 -0.29 22.45
N LYS A 73 -7.23 -0.61 23.39
CA LYS A 73 -7.78 -1.96 23.52
C LYS A 73 -8.59 -2.36 22.28
N GLU A 74 -9.54 -1.52 21.85
CA GLU A 74 -10.36 -1.77 20.64
C GLU A 74 -9.48 -1.91 19.38
N ALA A 75 -8.48 -1.04 19.24
CA ALA A 75 -7.54 -1.09 18.14
C ALA A 75 -6.76 -2.41 18.08
N LEU A 76 -6.28 -2.90 19.23
CA LEU A 76 -5.59 -4.19 19.30
C LEU A 76 -6.55 -5.37 19.11
N ASP A 77 -7.76 -5.31 19.67
CA ASP A 77 -8.79 -6.34 19.48
C ASP A 77 -9.12 -6.50 17.97
N ILE A 78 -9.18 -5.41 17.21
CA ILE A 78 -9.36 -5.47 15.75
C ILE A 78 -8.10 -6.04 15.08
N ALA A 79 -6.93 -5.49 15.40
CA ALA A 79 -5.67 -5.87 14.76
C ALA A 79 -5.37 -7.36 14.90
N TYR A 80 -5.49 -7.92 16.10
CA TYR A 80 -5.21 -9.35 16.36
C TYR A 80 -6.23 -10.32 15.76
N ARG A 81 -7.32 -9.83 15.20
CA ARG A 81 -8.29 -10.67 14.46
C ARG A 81 -7.88 -10.90 13.00
N LEU A 82 -6.91 -10.15 12.48
CA LEU A 82 -6.41 -10.31 11.12
C LEU A 82 -5.38 -11.45 11.06
N ASN A 83 -5.54 -12.33 10.07
CA ASN A 83 -4.63 -13.46 9.86
C ASN A 83 -3.27 -13.00 9.32
N GLY A 84 -2.23 -13.76 9.64
CA GLY A 84 -0.89 -13.58 9.09
C GLY A 84 0.00 -12.68 9.94
N THR A 85 1.01 -12.13 9.30
CA THR A 85 1.93 -11.16 9.88
C THR A 85 1.85 -9.85 9.12
N HIS A 86 2.12 -8.73 9.78
CA HIS A 86 1.80 -7.42 9.26
C HIS A 86 2.99 -6.47 9.29
N SER A 87 3.05 -5.57 8.33
CA SER A 87 3.90 -4.36 8.33
C SER A 87 3.06 -3.16 7.91
N LEU A 88 3.45 -1.97 8.34
CA LEU A 88 2.70 -0.74 8.11
C LEU A 88 3.58 0.34 7.47
N VAL A 89 3.12 0.90 6.38
CA VAL A 89 3.53 2.23 5.93
C VAL A 89 2.55 3.21 6.55
N LEU A 90 3.05 4.24 7.23
CA LEU A 90 2.20 5.19 7.95
C LEU A 90 1.37 6.07 7.00
N GLY A 91 0.09 6.18 7.29
CA GLY A 91 -0.82 7.16 6.71
C GLY A 91 -1.01 8.39 7.62
N ASN A 92 -1.76 9.37 7.13
CA ASN A 92 -2.00 10.62 7.89
C ASN A 92 -2.95 10.43 9.09
N HIS A 93 -3.70 9.33 9.14
CA HIS A 93 -4.61 9.01 10.23
C HIS A 93 -4.07 7.99 11.25
N ASP A 94 -2.89 7.43 11.04
CA ASP A 94 -2.29 6.42 11.92
C ASP A 94 -1.71 7.00 13.24
N LYS A 95 -2.28 8.09 13.75
CA LYS A 95 -1.82 8.75 14.97
C LYS A 95 -1.79 7.83 16.18
N LEU A 96 -2.78 6.92 16.30
CA LEU A 96 -2.85 5.98 17.42
C LEU A 96 -1.63 5.04 17.41
N VAL A 97 -1.16 4.63 16.25
CA VAL A 97 0.05 3.81 16.07
C VAL A 97 1.29 4.63 16.43
N GLN A 98 1.38 5.87 15.92
CA GLN A 98 2.53 6.77 16.15
C GLN A 98 2.75 7.11 17.62
N VAL A 99 1.68 7.29 18.41
CA VAL A 99 1.79 7.61 19.85
C VAL A 99 1.97 6.35 20.73
N ASN A 100 1.81 5.15 20.18
CA ASN A 100 1.99 3.88 20.89
C ASN A 100 2.99 2.93 20.20
N PRO A 101 4.20 3.40 19.82
CA PRO A 101 5.10 2.63 18.94
C PRO A 101 5.56 1.31 19.55
N VAL A 102 5.74 1.25 20.87
CA VAL A 102 6.17 0.02 21.57
C VAL A 102 5.10 -1.06 21.51
N VAL A 103 3.83 -0.68 21.61
CA VAL A 103 2.71 -1.63 21.56
C VAL A 103 2.53 -2.14 20.14
N PHE A 104 2.42 -1.25 19.17
CA PHE A 104 2.23 -1.65 17.77
C PHE A 104 3.48 -2.27 17.13
N GLY A 105 4.68 -1.99 17.64
CA GLY A 105 5.91 -2.69 17.25
C GLY A 105 5.95 -4.18 17.66
N LYS A 106 5.02 -4.65 18.51
CA LYS A 106 4.81 -6.08 18.77
C LYS A 106 3.88 -6.74 17.76
N TYR A 107 3.01 -5.95 17.14
CA TYR A 107 2.06 -6.39 16.14
C TYR A 107 2.63 -6.28 14.72
N PHE A 108 3.16 -5.11 14.34
CA PHE A 108 3.79 -4.89 13.04
C PHE A 108 5.27 -5.28 13.08
N LYS A 109 5.71 -6.08 12.12
CA LYS A 109 7.13 -6.43 11.94
C LYS A 109 7.98 -5.22 11.56
N GLU A 110 7.38 -4.29 10.83
CA GLU A 110 8.02 -3.04 10.40
C GLU A 110 6.96 -1.92 10.34
N ILE A 111 7.35 -0.71 10.76
CA ILE A 111 6.57 0.52 10.63
C ILE A 111 7.49 1.55 9.99
N CYS A 112 7.09 2.16 8.86
CA CYS A 112 7.89 3.13 8.12
C CYS A 112 7.02 4.11 7.34
N ASP A 113 7.60 5.18 6.78
CA ASP A 113 6.89 6.13 5.93
C ASP A 113 6.94 5.74 4.45
N LEU A 114 7.95 4.99 4.06
CA LEU A 114 8.15 4.48 2.70
C LEU A 114 8.95 3.19 2.75
N LYS A 115 8.55 2.21 1.95
CA LYS A 115 9.26 0.94 1.80
C LYS A 115 9.63 0.66 0.36
N VAL A 116 10.85 0.21 0.16
CA VAL A 116 11.31 -0.39 -1.10
C VAL A 116 11.46 -1.88 -0.89
N LEU A 117 10.65 -2.66 -1.60
CA LEU A 117 10.71 -4.13 -1.59
C LEU A 117 11.34 -4.64 -2.88
N ASP A 118 12.14 -5.70 -2.75
CA ASP A 118 12.51 -6.53 -3.88
C ASP A 118 11.49 -7.67 -4.00
N VAL A 119 10.68 -7.62 -5.04
CA VAL A 119 9.63 -8.63 -5.26
C VAL A 119 10.01 -9.65 -6.34
N GLY A 120 11.30 -9.79 -6.61
CA GLY A 120 11.91 -10.72 -7.55
C GLY A 120 10.99 -11.12 -8.71
N VAL A 121 11.40 -10.97 -9.92
CA VAL A 121 10.66 -11.54 -11.05
C VAL A 121 11.63 -12.32 -11.90
N SER A 122 11.41 -13.66 -11.96
CA SER A 122 11.93 -14.51 -13.03
C SER A 122 13.31 -14.10 -13.60
N ALA A 123 14.28 -14.89 -13.29
CA ALA A 123 15.57 -15.12 -13.97
C ALA A 123 16.45 -13.96 -14.48
N LYS A 124 15.99 -12.73 -14.68
CA LYS A 124 16.81 -11.70 -15.34
C LYS A 124 16.68 -10.24 -14.86
N LYS A 125 15.72 -9.85 -14.02
CA LYS A 125 15.64 -8.46 -13.48
C LYS A 125 14.99 -8.43 -12.11
N GLU A 126 15.69 -7.88 -11.14
CA GLU A 126 15.12 -7.45 -9.88
C GLU A 126 13.99 -6.46 -10.15
N LYS A 127 12.82 -6.70 -9.59
CA LYS A 127 11.69 -5.77 -9.65
C LYS A 127 11.52 -5.12 -8.30
N LYS A 128 11.67 -3.79 -8.27
CA LYS A 128 11.44 -3.01 -7.05
C LYS A 128 9.99 -2.56 -7.01
N LEU A 129 9.39 -2.72 -5.84
CA LEU A 129 8.06 -2.26 -5.49
C LEU A 129 8.17 -1.21 -4.40
N ILE A 130 7.70 -0.03 -4.67
CA ILE A 130 7.72 1.11 -3.75
C ILE A 130 6.35 1.24 -3.11
N LEU A 131 6.32 1.18 -1.78
CA LEU A 131 5.15 1.32 -0.95
C LEU A 131 5.19 2.68 -0.26
N CYS A 132 4.15 3.48 -0.43
CA CYS A 132 3.95 4.75 0.25
C CYS A 132 2.44 4.95 0.41
N HIS A 133 2.01 5.62 1.48
CA HIS A 133 0.60 5.94 1.64
C HIS A 133 0.08 6.85 0.52
N TYR A 134 0.89 7.79 0.07
CA TYR A 134 0.51 8.76 -0.95
C TYR A 134 0.87 8.32 -2.36
N GLY A 135 -0.02 8.61 -3.33
CA GLY A 135 0.27 8.47 -4.75
C GLY A 135 1.35 9.46 -5.21
N MET A 136 2.50 8.94 -5.61
CA MET A 136 3.63 9.76 -6.04
C MET A 136 3.64 9.94 -7.56
N ARG A 137 3.96 11.16 -7.98
CA ARG A 137 4.19 11.46 -9.41
C ARG A 137 5.50 10.89 -9.92
N VAL A 138 6.52 10.85 -9.07
CA VAL A 138 7.84 10.26 -9.30
C VAL A 138 8.25 9.50 -8.03
N TRP A 139 8.74 8.29 -8.17
CA TRP A 139 9.16 7.44 -7.05
C TRP A 139 10.52 6.80 -7.32
N PRO A 140 11.18 6.22 -6.30
CA PRO A 140 12.49 5.57 -6.46
C PRO A 140 12.52 4.57 -7.61
N HIS A 141 13.50 4.70 -8.50
CA HIS A 141 13.71 3.83 -9.66
C HIS A 141 12.56 3.82 -10.70
N SER A 142 11.63 4.79 -10.70
CA SER A 142 10.54 4.87 -11.67
C SER A 142 11.02 4.86 -13.13
N GLN A 143 12.14 5.53 -13.42
CA GLN A 143 12.77 5.53 -14.76
C GLN A 143 13.32 4.15 -15.17
N ARG A 144 13.52 3.23 -14.21
CA ARG A 144 13.96 1.85 -14.43
C ARG A 144 12.81 0.86 -14.40
N GLY A 145 11.58 1.37 -14.35
CA GLY A 145 10.36 0.57 -14.39
C GLY A 145 9.99 -0.09 -13.05
N SER A 146 10.43 0.46 -11.91
CA SER A 146 9.90 0.07 -10.60
C SER A 146 8.41 0.33 -10.52
N TRP A 147 7.72 -0.42 -9.66
CA TRP A 147 6.30 -0.30 -9.40
C TRP A 147 6.04 0.55 -8.16
N HIS A 148 4.87 1.17 -8.08
CA HIS A 148 4.44 1.92 -6.91
C HIS A 148 3.00 1.57 -6.54
N LEU A 149 2.81 1.20 -5.26
CA LEU A 149 1.49 1.01 -4.66
C LEU A 149 1.26 2.08 -3.60
N TYR A 150 0.04 2.58 -3.54
CA TYR A 150 -0.36 3.63 -2.62
C TYR A 150 -1.79 3.45 -2.12
N GLY A 151 -2.23 4.31 -1.23
CA GLY A 151 -3.59 4.46 -0.73
C GLY A 151 -4.03 5.92 -0.77
N HIS A 152 -4.68 6.40 0.31
CA HIS A 152 -5.07 7.79 0.56
C HIS A 152 -6.14 8.34 -0.38
N SER A 153 -6.15 7.95 -1.64
CA SER A 153 -7.05 8.51 -2.65
C SER A 153 -8.42 7.83 -2.72
N HIS A 154 -8.64 6.76 -1.96
CA HIS A 154 -9.89 6.02 -1.94
C HIS A 154 -10.43 5.67 -3.34
N GLY A 155 -9.53 5.35 -4.27
CA GLY A 155 -9.87 5.03 -5.65
C GLY A 155 -10.17 6.23 -6.55
N GLU A 156 -10.13 7.46 -6.04
CA GLU A 156 -10.40 8.67 -6.85
C GLU A 156 -9.24 9.08 -7.76
N LEU A 157 -8.00 8.71 -7.40
CA LEU A 157 -6.84 9.01 -8.22
C LEU A 157 -6.67 7.96 -9.32
N PRO A 158 -6.80 8.33 -10.60
CA PRO A 158 -6.62 7.37 -11.68
C PRO A 158 -5.21 6.78 -11.69
N PRO A 159 -5.07 5.48 -11.99
CA PRO A 159 -3.76 4.85 -12.12
C PRO A 159 -2.89 5.54 -13.17
N ALA A 160 -1.59 5.70 -12.87
CA ALA A 160 -0.64 6.35 -13.78
C ALA A 160 0.65 5.53 -13.94
N GLY A 161 0.93 5.06 -15.17
CA GLY A 161 2.10 4.22 -15.43
C GLY A 161 2.10 2.95 -14.58
N PHE A 162 3.23 2.60 -13.98
CA PHE A 162 3.36 1.45 -13.08
C PHE A 162 2.99 1.80 -11.63
N SER A 163 1.85 2.45 -11.43
CA SER A 163 1.37 2.87 -10.12
C SER A 163 -0.15 2.74 -10.03
N PHE A 164 -0.67 2.25 -8.90
CA PHE A 164 -2.11 2.23 -8.64
C PHE A 164 -2.42 2.16 -7.14
N ASP A 165 -3.67 2.54 -6.79
CA ASP A 165 -4.22 2.54 -5.45
C ASP A 165 -4.63 1.12 -5.01
N VAL A 166 -4.14 0.69 -3.83
CA VAL A 166 -4.51 -0.59 -3.20
C VAL A 166 -5.41 -0.40 -1.98
N GLY A 167 -5.93 0.81 -1.80
CA GLY A 167 -6.93 1.10 -0.78
C GLY A 167 -8.18 0.25 -0.95
N VAL A 168 -8.85 -0.07 0.15
CA VAL A 168 -10.03 -0.96 0.14
C VAL A 168 -11.16 -0.44 -0.75
N ASP A 169 -11.21 0.86 -1.00
CA ASP A 169 -12.21 1.54 -1.82
C ASP A 169 -11.88 1.54 -3.32
N SER A 170 -10.66 1.10 -3.69
CA SER A 170 -10.22 1.07 -5.08
C SER A 170 -11.01 0.04 -5.90
N PRO A 171 -11.32 0.32 -7.18
CA PRO A 171 -11.97 -0.65 -8.07
C PRO A 171 -11.20 -1.96 -8.24
N GLU A 172 -9.89 -1.93 -8.07
CA GLU A 172 -9.01 -3.09 -8.15
C GLU A 172 -9.14 -4.02 -6.95
N THR A 173 -9.44 -3.49 -5.76
CA THR A 173 -9.44 -4.23 -4.48
C THR A 173 -10.83 -4.71 -4.06
N LYS A 174 -11.86 -3.88 -4.22
CA LYS A 174 -13.25 -4.18 -3.84
C LYS A 174 -13.38 -4.69 -2.41
N PHE A 175 -12.72 -4.01 -1.47
CA PHE A 175 -12.64 -4.33 -0.04
C PHE A 175 -11.85 -5.60 0.31
N PHE A 176 -11.05 -6.16 -0.61
CA PHE A 176 -10.15 -7.29 -0.37
C PHE A 176 -8.68 -6.85 -0.47
N PRO A 177 -7.75 -7.48 0.28
CA PRO A 177 -6.33 -7.29 0.05
C PRO A 177 -5.92 -7.92 -1.29
N LEU A 178 -4.92 -7.34 -1.95
CA LEU A 178 -4.35 -7.87 -3.19
C LEU A 178 -3.11 -8.72 -2.90
N GLU A 179 -3.07 -9.91 -3.46
CA GLU A 179 -1.87 -10.74 -3.47
C GLU A 179 -0.83 -10.19 -4.47
N LEU A 180 0.44 -10.44 -4.22
CA LEU A 180 1.52 -10.00 -5.11
C LEU A 180 1.31 -10.44 -6.57
N GLU A 181 0.74 -11.61 -6.80
CA GLU A 181 0.46 -12.09 -8.16
C GLU A 181 -0.64 -11.26 -8.84
N GLU A 182 -1.68 -10.86 -8.10
CA GLU A 182 -2.71 -9.93 -8.59
C GLU A 182 -2.12 -8.54 -8.90
N VAL A 183 -1.15 -8.08 -8.09
CA VAL A 183 -0.38 -6.85 -8.36
C VAL A 183 0.42 -6.99 -9.65
N ARG A 184 1.10 -8.13 -9.88
CA ARG A 184 1.84 -8.42 -11.11
C ARG A 184 0.94 -8.40 -12.33
N GLU A 185 -0.23 -9.02 -12.23
CA GLU A 185 -1.22 -9.06 -13.30
C GLU A 185 -1.71 -7.64 -13.63
N ASN A 186 -2.06 -6.83 -12.62
CA ASN A 186 -2.43 -5.43 -12.80
C ASN A 186 -1.32 -4.61 -13.48
N MET A 187 -0.08 -4.77 -13.03
CA MET A 187 1.08 -4.06 -13.60
C MET A 187 1.41 -4.50 -15.03
N SER A 188 1.15 -5.76 -15.40
CA SER A 188 1.40 -6.28 -16.75
C SER A 188 0.53 -5.60 -17.81
N ARG A 189 -0.66 -5.15 -17.44
CA ARG A 189 -1.61 -4.43 -18.29
C ARG A 189 -1.27 -2.93 -18.44
N ARG A 190 -0.23 -2.44 -17.74
CA ARG A 190 0.16 -1.02 -17.71
C ARG A 190 1.41 -0.77 -18.54
N THR A 191 1.54 0.45 -19.07
CA THR A 191 2.69 0.84 -19.87
C THR A 191 3.44 1.98 -19.20
N CYS A 192 4.78 1.96 -19.26
CA CYS A 192 5.65 2.99 -18.72
C CYS A 192 5.46 4.37 -19.36
N ASN A 193 4.90 4.43 -20.55
CA ASN A 193 4.88 5.62 -21.41
C ASN A 193 4.01 6.78 -20.89
N HIS A 194 3.23 6.61 -19.82
CA HIS A 194 2.37 7.68 -19.33
C HIS A 194 3.04 8.69 -18.40
N ILE A 195 4.15 8.33 -17.73
CA ILE A 195 4.77 9.22 -16.73
C ILE A 195 5.75 10.19 -17.37
N LEU A 196 6.51 9.78 -18.39
CA LEU A 196 7.59 10.61 -18.96
C LEU A 196 7.23 11.25 -20.31
N GLY A 197 6.32 10.65 -21.09
CA GLY A 197 6.05 11.09 -22.46
C GLY A 197 4.94 12.14 -22.62
N LYS A 198 3.98 12.22 -21.69
CA LYS A 198 2.82 13.13 -21.80
C LYS A 198 2.76 14.24 -20.75
N ILE A 199 3.51 14.13 -19.67
CA ILE A 199 3.51 15.13 -18.58
C ILE A 199 4.53 16.24 -18.86
N TRP A 200 5.52 16.00 -19.71
CA TRP A 200 6.48 17.00 -20.15
C TRP A 200 6.28 17.24 -21.66
N PRO A 201 5.38 18.16 -22.03
CA PRO A 201 5.23 18.52 -23.43
C PRO A 201 6.53 19.19 -23.90
N ASN A 202 7.17 18.57 -24.90
CA ASN A 202 8.29 19.10 -25.68
C ASN A 202 9.33 19.91 -24.90
N LYS A 203 10.55 19.36 -24.78
CA LYS A 203 11.74 20.09 -24.30
C LYS A 203 11.94 21.45 -24.97
N GLU A 204 11.32 21.67 -26.10
CA GLU A 204 11.41 22.91 -26.89
C GLU A 204 10.49 24.06 -26.42
N LYS A 205 9.62 23.84 -25.42
CA LYS A 205 8.67 24.82 -24.90
C LYS A 205 8.65 25.01 -23.40
N THR A 206 9.60 24.49 -22.67
CA THR A 206 9.79 24.94 -21.28
C THR A 206 10.44 26.32 -21.33
N PRO A 207 9.80 27.37 -20.80
CA PRO A 207 10.55 28.60 -20.54
C PRO A 207 11.73 28.21 -19.65
N ASP A 208 12.88 28.68 -19.96
CA ASP A 208 14.10 28.40 -19.19
C ASP A 208 13.97 29.02 -17.80
N ILE A 209 13.29 28.26 -16.90
CA ILE A 209 13.14 28.66 -15.49
C ILE A 209 14.49 28.62 -14.77
N TYR A 210 15.51 27.99 -15.35
CA TYR A 210 16.85 27.93 -14.79
C TYR A 210 17.70 29.18 -15.09
N GLU A 211 17.45 29.92 -16.19
CA GLU A 211 18.14 31.19 -16.43
C GLU A 211 17.82 32.27 -15.38
N LYS A 212 16.64 32.22 -14.74
CA LYS A 212 16.27 33.19 -13.70
C LYS A 212 16.93 32.98 -12.35
N PHE A 213 17.63 31.88 -12.12
CA PHE A 213 18.30 31.57 -10.87
C PHE A 213 19.82 31.74 -10.91
N SER A 214 20.44 31.84 -12.10
CA SER A 214 21.89 32.06 -12.23
C SER A 214 22.32 33.46 -11.79
N ASP A 215 21.42 34.46 -11.88
CA ASP A 215 21.75 35.86 -11.57
C ASP A 215 21.61 36.23 -10.08
N ARG A 216 21.34 35.26 -9.19
CA ARG A 216 21.21 35.49 -7.75
C ARG A 216 22.30 34.88 -6.87
N VAL A 217 23.34 34.33 -7.47
CA VAL A 217 24.52 33.80 -6.77
C VAL A 217 25.74 34.49 -7.36
N GLY A 218 25.88 35.76 -7.00
CA GLY A 218 27.04 36.59 -7.20
C GLY A 218 27.31 37.37 -5.92
#